data_67c40ca54354282aa2d252d56493af00
#
_entry.id   67c40ca54354282aa2d252d56493af00
#
_cell.length_a   1.000
_cell.length_b   1.000
_cell.length_c   1.000
_cell.angle_alpha   90.00
_cell.angle_beta   90.00
_cell.angle_gamma   90.00
#
_symmetry.space_group_name_H-M   'P 1'
#
loop_
_entity.id
_entity.type
_entity.pdbx_description
1 polymer ?
#
loop_
_entity_poly.entity_id
_entity_poly.type
_entity_poly.pdbx_seq_one_letter_code
_entity_poly.pdbx_strand_id
1 'polypeptide(L)'
;MKLMMSSGRTPEQGAQLYYKDGAKYSIETSYCFLNPMDAMETGVEEGERVLITSSTGKTVFSVRESPETPEGVVFLPCGPYANAILHGITHSTGAPDFKGMPVDVKPTDLPLKSAWDLMEDLGGLRYEVPAGVVLPGVEKGEKIVTNAACPLCGCLCDDIELHIKDGVVTDVVNGCTLSSGKFCSNGRMITPIERDGDVWRETDFDAAIKKAAQIFVHAKRPLFYGWAGTSTEAMHVGLELAEEIGAVMDNCSSECHGPTIMAVQEVGHPGCTLGQIKNRADVIVYWGCNPIAAHPRHLSRYSTFATGAFRENGREDRTVIVVDIRDTETAKLADIFVQVKPGGDFALFNALRAVVRGERDVIPDNVAGIERNVIFKVADVLLSAKFGAFFTGIGLTQSRGKYKNVRAGIELVDELNRHTKYTLTPLRGHWNVDGTNQMFSMIAGYPYAVDYSRGIVHYNPGETSGVDILTKKEADAVLIIGTDLGAHFPHETVKHLASINTVVIDPFISLSTAIAKLHIPVAAVGIDAEGTAYRLDGVPIHVKKAFHSDMPSDEVILGRILEEVRKIKAEEAV
;
A
#
# COMPACT_ATOMS: atom_id res chain seq x y z
N MET A 1 -0.58 30.28 -2.88
CA MET A 1 -1.98 29.83 -2.94
C MET A 1 -2.22 28.75 -1.91
N LYS A 2 -3.41 28.67 -1.30
CA LYS A 2 -3.78 27.57 -0.37
C LYS A 2 -4.59 26.53 -1.13
N LEU A 3 -4.13 25.28 -1.07
CA LEU A 3 -4.76 24.15 -1.73
C LEU A 3 -4.97 23.00 -0.75
N MET A 4 -5.82 22.05 -1.13
CA MET A 4 -6.03 20.78 -0.43
C MET A 4 -5.15 19.70 -1.07
N MET A 5 -4.22 19.12 -0.33
CA MET A 5 -3.40 18.01 -0.81
C MET A 5 -4.23 16.73 -0.93
N SER A 6 -4.06 16.01 -2.03
CA SER A 6 -4.50 14.63 -2.22
C SER A 6 -3.35 13.80 -2.79
N SER A 7 -3.01 12.71 -2.16
CA SER A 7 -1.95 11.82 -2.63
C SER A 7 -2.52 10.51 -3.20
N GLY A 8 -1.84 9.93 -4.18
CA GLY A 8 -2.28 8.68 -4.81
C GLY A 8 -1.21 8.08 -5.71
N ARG A 9 -1.48 6.90 -6.25
CA ARG A 9 -0.62 6.24 -7.22
C ARG A 9 -0.87 6.76 -8.62
N THR A 10 0.22 6.95 -9.40
CA THR A 10 0.16 7.02 -10.86
C THR A 10 0.62 5.68 -11.45
N PRO A 11 0.21 5.32 -12.69
CA PRO A 11 0.70 4.11 -13.36
C PRO A 11 2.23 4.10 -13.49
N GLU A 12 2.82 5.24 -13.83
CA GLU A 12 4.25 5.45 -14.01
C GLU A 12 5.02 5.24 -12.70
N GLN A 13 4.57 5.85 -11.61
CA GLN A 13 5.13 5.62 -10.27
C GLN A 13 4.99 4.15 -9.87
N GLY A 14 3.84 3.54 -10.17
CA GLY A 14 3.59 2.12 -9.92
C GLY A 14 4.57 1.18 -10.61
N ALA A 15 4.94 1.46 -11.87
CA ALA A 15 5.91 0.69 -12.64
C ALA A 15 7.35 0.76 -12.07
N GLN A 16 7.67 1.77 -11.25
CA GLN A 16 8.99 2.01 -10.67
C GLN A 16 9.13 1.54 -9.21
N LEU A 17 8.16 0.81 -8.66
CA LEU A 17 8.16 0.41 -7.24
C LEU A 17 9.38 -0.43 -6.80
N TYR A 18 10.02 -1.12 -7.73
CA TYR A 18 11.22 -1.93 -7.50
C TYR A 18 12.50 -1.31 -8.06
N TYR A 19 12.43 -0.01 -8.42
CA TYR A 19 13.55 0.81 -8.93
C TYR A 19 13.55 2.19 -8.25
N LYS A 20 13.28 2.23 -6.94
CA LYS A 20 13.17 3.48 -6.19
C LYS A 20 14.49 4.22 -6.04
N ASP A 21 15.59 3.53 -6.28
CA ASP A 21 16.95 4.06 -6.43
C ASP A 21 17.16 4.80 -7.76
N GLY A 22 16.30 4.55 -8.76
CA GLY A 22 16.41 5.11 -10.10
C GLY A 22 15.88 6.54 -10.26
N ALA A 23 16.46 7.25 -11.25
CA ALA A 23 16.05 8.61 -11.60
C ALA A 23 14.56 8.70 -12.01
N LYS A 24 14.02 7.68 -12.69
CA LYS A 24 12.61 7.66 -13.11
C LYS A 24 11.65 7.71 -11.92
N TYR A 25 11.93 6.98 -10.84
CA TYR A 25 11.11 7.03 -9.64
C TYR A 25 11.15 8.42 -8.99
N SER A 26 12.34 9.02 -8.86
CA SER A 26 12.49 10.37 -8.33
C SER A 26 11.72 11.41 -9.17
N ILE A 27 11.81 11.33 -10.50
CA ILE A 27 11.09 12.22 -11.40
C ILE A 27 9.57 12.08 -11.21
N GLU A 28 9.04 10.85 -11.28
CA GLU A 28 7.60 10.63 -11.17
C GLU A 28 7.01 11.04 -9.82
N THR A 29 7.72 10.81 -8.73
CA THR A 29 7.25 11.18 -7.39
C THR A 29 7.47 12.65 -7.04
N SER A 30 8.26 13.38 -7.83
CA SER A 30 8.50 14.81 -7.67
C SER A 30 7.48 15.72 -8.35
N TYR A 31 6.56 15.17 -9.14
CA TYR A 31 5.52 15.99 -9.76
C TYR A 31 4.42 16.38 -8.77
N CYS A 32 3.87 17.59 -8.98
CA CYS A 32 2.58 17.98 -8.45
C CYS A 32 1.63 18.30 -9.61
N PHE A 33 0.42 17.77 -9.54
CA PHE A 33 -0.61 18.00 -10.55
C PHE A 33 -1.55 19.09 -10.07
N LEU A 34 -1.62 20.19 -10.82
CA LEU A 34 -2.46 21.36 -10.56
C LEU A 34 -3.53 21.49 -11.65
N ASN A 35 -4.72 21.93 -11.25
CA ASN A 35 -5.68 22.42 -12.23
C ASN A 35 -5.08 23.62 -12.98
N PRO A 36 -5.29 23.76 -14.32
CA PRO A 36 -4.78 24.91 -15.07
C PRO A 36 -5.16 26.28 -14.48
N MET A 37 -6.37 26.40 -13.88
CA MET A 37 -6.79 27.64 -13.20
C MET A 37 -5.97 27.90 -11.94
N ASP A 38 -5.70 26.87 -11.14
CA ASP A 38 -4.85 26.98 -9.93
C ASP A 38 -3.40 27.26 -10.28
N ALA A 39 -2.88 26.70 -11.37
CA ALA A 39 -1.53 26.99 -11.90
C ALA A 39 -1.41 28.46 -12.31
N MET A 40 -2.38 28.97 -13.07
CA MET A 40 -2.46 30.37 -13.47
C MET A 40 -2.56 31.32 -12.25
N GLU A 41 -3.41 31.01 -11.25
CA GLU A 41 -3.55 31.81 -10.03
C GLU A 41 -2.27 31.77 -9.17
N THR A 42 -1.57 30.63 -9.15
CA THR A 42 -0.27 30.49 -8.48
C THR A 42 0.84 31.22 -9.21
N GLY A 43 0.68 31.52 -10.50
CA GLY A 43 1.66 32.16 -11.37
C GLY A 43 2.77 31.20 -11.80
N VAL A 44 2.42 29.97 -12.15
CA VAL A 44 3.35 28.92 -12.63
C VAL A 44 2.82 28.23 -13.88
N GLU A 45 3.74 27.76 -14.71
CA GLU A 45 3.47 27.00 -15.94
C GLU A 45 3.96 25.55 -15.82
N GLU A 46 3.55 24.72 -16.77
CA GLU A 46 4.01 23.31 -16.90
C GLU A 46 5.55 23.23 -16.87
N GLY A 47 6.09 22.37 -16.01
CA GLY A 47 7.53 22.14 -15.86
C GLY A 47 8.22 23.09 -14.89
N GLU A 48 7.61 24.19 -14.47
CA GLU A 48 8.15 25.06 -13.43
C GLU A 48 8.10 24.41 -12.05
N ARG A 49 8.71 25.05 -11.07
CA ARG A 49 8.84 24.52 -9.72
C ARG A 49 8.03 25.30 -8.70
N VAL A 50 7.43 24.53 -7.79
CA VAL A 50 6.73 25.08 -6.63
C VAL A 50 7.30 24.53 -5.33
N LEU A 51 7.34 25.35 -4.31
CA LEU A 51 7.54 24.95 -2.93
C LEU A 51 6.19 24.71 -2.30
N ILE A 52 5.93 23.46 -1.93
CA ILE A 52 4.72 23.08 -1.18
C ILE A 52 5.08 22.98 0.29
N THR A 53 4.31 23.66 1.13
CA THR A 53 4.54 23.76 2.58
C THR A 53 3.28 23.34 3.34
N SER A 54 3.45 22.50 4.35
CA SER A 54 2.42 22.14 5.34
C SER A 54 2.81 22.66 6.73
N SER A 55 2.06 22.26 7.74
CA SER A 55 2.39 22.54 9.15
C SER A 55 3.64 21.80 9.65
N THR A 56 4.05 20.71 8.99
CA THR A 56 5.12 19.81 9.44
C THR A 56 6.35 19.80 8.56
N GLY A 57 6.23 20.22 7.31
CA GLY A 57 7.36 20.18 6.39
C GLY A 57 7.15 20.95 5.11
N LYS A 58 8.19 20.95 4.28
CA LYS A 58 8.19 21.60 2.96
C LYS A 58 9.09 20.84 2.00
N THR A 59 8.72 20.80 0.72
CA THR A 59 9.59 20.28 -0.34
C THR A 59 9.25 20.90 -1.69
N VAL A 60 10.16 20.77 -2.65
CA VAL A 60 10.01 21.30 -4.01
C VAL A 60 9.40 20.24 -4.90
N PHE A 61 8.45 20.65 -5.74
CA PHE A 61 7.85 19.83 -6.78
C PHE A 61 7.99 20.49 -8.15
N SER A 62 7.92 19.68 -9.21
CA SER A 62 7.76 20.16 -10.57
C SER A 62 6.27 20.14 -10.94
N VAL A 63 5.79 21.20 -11.58
CA VAL A 63 4.37 21.36 -11.93
C VAL A 63 4.03 20.52 -13.16
N ARG A 64 2.91 19.82 -13.09
CA ARG A 64 2.15 19.27 -14.21
C ARG A 64 0.73 19.83 -14.18
N GLU A 65 0.31 20.40 -15.28
CA GLU A 65 -1.08 20.83 -15.43
C GLU A 65 -1.98 19.62 -15.69
N SER A 66 -3.10 19.55 -14.98
CA SER A 66 -4.06 18.43 -15.08
C SER A 66 -5.49 18.93 -14.91
N PRO A 67 -6.28 19.00 -15.97
CA PRO A 67 -7.69 19.38 -15.89
C PRO A 67 -8.54 18.36 -15.10
N GLU A 68 -8.04 17.12 -14.93
CA GLU A 68 -8.68 16.08 -14.13
C GLU A 68 -8.55 16.34 -12.63
N THR A 69 -7.59 17.18 -12.21
CA THR A 69 -7.45 17.60 -10.81
C THR A 69 -8.43 18.74 -10.54
N PRO A 70 -9.31 18.64 -9.52
CA PRO A 70 -10.27 19.72 -9.22
C PRO A 70 -9.56 21.01 -8.80
N GLU A 71 -10.20 22.15 -9.07
CA GLU A 71 -9.77 23.45 -8.52
C GLU A 71 -9.73 23.38 -6.99
N GLY A 72 -8.72 24.02 -6.39
CA GLY A 72 -8.48 23.99 -4.96
C GLY A 72 -7.79 22.73 -4.43
N VAL A 73 -7.41 21.80 -5.31
CA VAL A 73 -6.72 20.54 -4.97
C VAL A 73 -5.36 20.47 -5.67
N VAL A 74 -4.33 20.04 -4.94
CA VAL A 74 -3.06 19.59 -5.53
C VAL A 74 -2.96 18.07 -5.38
N PHE A 75 -2.74 17.36 -6.49
CA PHE A 75 -2.52 15.92 -6.44
C PHE A 75 -1.02 15.61 -6.50
N LEU A 76 -0.56 14.75 -5.57
CA LEU A 76 0.84 14.36 -5.42
C LEU A 76 0.96 12.84 -5.56
N PRO A 77 1.85 12.32 -6.41
CA PRO A 77 2.16 10.90 -6.42
C PRO A 77 2.68 10.44 -5.05
N CYS A 78 2.26 9.24 -4.61
CA CYS A 78 2.76 8.65 -3.38
C CYS A 78 4.27 8.45 -3.44
N GLY A 79 5.00 8.93 -2.43
CA GLY A 79 6.45 8.81 -2.37
C GLY A 79 7.10 9.82 -1.42
N PRO A 80 8.43 9.86 -1.36
CA PRO A 80 9.17 10.65 -0.36
C PRO A 80 8.87 12.15 -0.42
N TYR A 81 8.55 12.70 -1.58
CA TYR A 81 8.21 14.12 -1.70
C TYR A 81 6.88 14.46 -1.02
N ALA A 82 5.83 13.68 -1.29
CA ALA A 82 4.54 13.84 -0.62
C ALA A 82 4.69 13.62 0.90
N ASN A 83 5.50 12.64 1.30
CA ASN A 83 5.74 12.31 2.71
C ASN A 83 6.49 13.40 3.47
N ALA A 84 7.27 14.23 2.78
CA ALA A 84 8.00 15.36 3.37
C ALA A 84 7.07 16.44 3.97
N ILE A 85 5.83 16.48 3.54
CA ILE A 85 4.83 17.46 4.00
C ILE A 85 3.71 16.81 4.84
N LEU A 86 3.73 15.47 5.02
CA LEU A 86 2.76 14.77 5.85
C LEU A 86 3.08 14.88 7.35
N HIS A 87 2.03 14.94 8.17
CA HIS A 87 2.14 14.78 9.61
C HIS A 87 1.85 13.33 10.05
N GLY A 88 2.41 12.92 11.18
CA GLY A 88 2.21 11.58 11.75
C GLY A 88 0.90 11.40 12.54
N ILE A 89 -0.05 12.33 12.45
CA ILE A 89 -1.33 12.22 13.15
C ILE A 89 -2.22 11.22 12.42
N THR A 90 -2.65 10.17 13.12
CA THR A 90 -3.45 9.07 12.56
C THR A 90 -4.91 9.09 13.00
N HIS A 91 -5.29 9.99 13.89
CA HIS A 91 -6.64 10.05 14.49
C HIS A 91 -7.07 8.71 15.10
N SER A 92 -6.15 8.04 15.80
CA SER A 92 -6.33 6.73 16.44
C SER A 92 -6.69 5.59 15.47
N THR A 93 -6.25 5.68 14.23
CA THR A 93 -6.51 4.63 13.23
C THR A 93 -5.25 3.94 12.68
N GLY A 94 -4.06 4.49 12.98
CA GLY A 94 -2.78 4.07 12.39
C GLY A 94 -2.51 4.67 11.01
N ALA A 95 -3.53 5.26 10.34
CA ALA A 95 -3.39 5.84 9.00
C ALA A 95 -3.24 7.37 9.06
N PRO A 96 -2.13 7.97 8.56
CA PRO A 96 -2.00 9.42 8.40
C PRO A 96 -3.01 10.01 7.41
N ASP A 97 -3.11 11.33 7.37
CA ASP A 97 -3.96 12.06 6.43
C ASP A 97 -3.25 12.29 5.09
N PHE A 98 -3.13 11.24 4.28
CA PHE A 98 -2.59 11.35 2.92
C PHE A 98 -3.49 12.16 1.97
N LYS A 99 -4.72 12.46 2.38
CA LYS A 99 -5.73 13.17 1.60
C LYS A 99 -6.49 14.17 2.46
N GLY A 100 -6.72 15.35 1.88
CA GLY A 100 -7.52 16.37 2.57
C GLY A 100 -6.72 17.26 3.54
N MET A 101 -5.38 17.29 3.43
CA MET A 101 -4.52 18.15 4.23
C MET A 101 -4.33 19.51 3.55
N PRO A 102 -4.51 20.65 4.26
CA PRO A 102 -4.25 21.95 3.68
C PRO A 102 -2.75 22.20 3.51
N VAL A 103 -2.36 22.76 2.37
CA VAL A 103 -0.97 23.13 2.02
C VAL A 103 -0.91 24.51 1.38
N ASP A 104 0.24 25.17 1.53
CA ASP A 104 0.58 26.40 0.81
C ASP A 104 1.47 26.07 -0.39
N VAL A 105 1.09 26.51 -1.59
CA VAL A 105 1.83 26.33 -2.84
C VAL A 105 2.35 27.69 -3.31
N LYS A 106 3.65 27.79 -3.60
CA LYS A 106 4.31 29.03 -4.05
C LYS A 106 5.36 28.73 -5.13
N PRO A 107 5.52 29.58 -6.15
CA PRO A 107 6.64 29.48 -7.09
C PRO A 107 7.99 29.49 -6.36
N THR A 108 8.99 28.78 -6.91
CA THR A 108 10.32 28.74 -6.32
C THR A 108 11.42 28.45 -7.33
N ASP A 109 12.60 29.04 -7.11
CA ASP A 109 13.84 28.74 -7.85
C ASP A 109 14.72 27.68 -7.15
N LEU A 110 14.29 27.16 -5.98
CA LEU A 110 15.02 26.12 -5.26
C LEU A 110 15.20 24.87 -6.13
N PRO A 111 16.34 24.17 -6.01
CA PRO A 111 16.57 22.97 -6.79
C PRO A 111 15.63 21.82 -6.36
N LEU A 112 15.23 21.03 -7.34
CA LEU A 112 14.55 19.77 -7.10
C LEU A 112 15.58 18.73 -6.62
N LYS A 113 15.35 18.14 -5.45
CA LYS A 113 16.19 17.06 -4.90
C LYS A 113 15.76 15.73 -5.49
N SER A 114 16.65 14.74 -5.53
CA SER A 114 16.29 13.35 -5.80
C SER A 114 15.64 12.69 -4.56
N ALA A 115 15.03 11.51 -4.74
CA ALA A 115 14.50 10.73 -3.62
C ALA A 115 15.60 10.33 -2.62
N TRP A 116 16.80 10.05 -3.12
CA TRP A 116 17.97 9.78 -2.28
C TRP A 116 18.43 10.99 -1.48
N ASP A 117 18.52 12.17 -2.11
CA ASP A 117 18.90 13.40 -1.41
C ASP A 117 17.93 13.71 -0.26
N LEU A 118 16.62 13.41 -0.44
CA LEU A 118 15.64 13.53 0.63
C LEU A 118 15.92 12.55 1.79
N MET A 119 16.39 11.34 1.50
CA MET A 119 16.78 10.38 2.56
C MET A 119 18.08 10.82 3.26
N GLU A 120 19.05 11.34 2.53
CA GLU A 120 20.31 11.88 3.09
C GLU A 120 20.03 13.05 4.04
N ASP A 121 19.11 13.95 3.70
CA ASP A 121 18.66 15.03 4.61
C ASP A 121 18.10 14.50 5.95
N LEU A 122 17.59 13.27 5.97
CA LEU A 122 17.05 12.60 7.15
C LEU A 122 18.11 11.76 7.91
N GLY A 123 19.36 11.78 7.46
CA GLY A 123 20.47 11.00 8.04
C GLY A 123 20.67 9.64 7.36
N GLY A 124 20.07 9.42 6.19
CA GLY A 124 20.29 8.25 5.35
C GLY A 124 21.68 8.23 4.73
N LEU A 125 22.09 7.05 4.24
CA LEU A 125 23.33 6.83 3.52
C LEU A 125 23.02 6.04 2.25
N ARG A 126 23.39 6.60 1.10
CA ARG A 126 23.18 5.96 -0.20
C ARG A 126 24.03 4.68 -0.32
N TYR A 127 23.44 3.65 -0.90
CA TYR A 127 24.14 2.44 -1.35
C TYR A 127 23.86 2.20 -2.82
N GLU A 128 24.88 1.82 -3.57
CA GLU A 128 24.74 1.46 -4.98
C GLU A 128 24.98 -0.03 -5.14
N VAL A 129 23.97 -0.75 -5.65
CA VAL A 129 24.11 -2.17 -5.95
C VAL A 129 25.16 -2.34 -7.05
N PRO A 130 26.16 -3.22 -6.89
CA PRO A 130 27.11 -3.51 -7.95
C PRO A 130 26.40 -3.96 -9.24
N ALA A 131 26.85 -3.44 -10.38
CA ALA A 131 26.29 -3.83 -11.67
C ALA A 131 26.60 -5.31 -11.96
N GLY A 132 25.66 -6.03 -12.59
CA GLY A 132 25.86 -7.40 -13.03
C GLY A 132 25.80 -8.45 -11.92
N VAL A 133 25.11 -8.16 -10.82
CA VAL A 133 24.84 -9.14 -9.76
C VAL A 133 24.13 -10.36 -10.34
N VAL A 134 24.69 -11.54 -10.11
CA VAL A 134 24.12 -12.84 -10.48
C VAL A 134 23.75 -13.58 -9.21
N LEU A 135 22.50 -14.06 -9.13
CA LEU A 135 22.05 -14.84 -7.97
C LEU A 135 22.82 -16.17 -7.87
N PRO A 136 23.25 -16.57 -6.67
CA PRO A 136 23.94 -17.83 -6.45
C PRO A 136 23.00 -19.03 -6.74
N GLY A 137 23.56 -20.15 -7.21
CA GLY A 137 22.85 -21.40 -7.45
C GLY A 137 21.89 -21.40 -8.65
N VAL A 138 21.87 -20.34 -9.45
CA VAL A 138 20.98 -20.25 -10.62
C VAL A 138 21.47 -21.12 -11.76
N GLU A 139 20.57 -21.95 -12.31
CA GLU A 139 20.82 -22.74 -13.50
C GLU A 139 20.81 -21.87 -14.76
N LYS A 140 21.78 -22.10 -15.65
CA LYS A 140 21.84 -21.45 -16.96
C LYS A 140 20.85 -22.11 -17.92
N GLY A 141 20.29 -21.31 -18.81
CA GLY A 141 19.41 -21.77 -19.87
C GLY A 141 18.11 -20.95 -19.95
N GLU A 142 17.27 -21.33 -20.90
CA GLU A 142 15.98 -20.70 -21.10
C GLU A 142 14.86 -21.58 -20.52
N LYS A 143 13.88 -20.94 -19.87
CA LYS A 143 12.75 -21.61 -19.25
C LYS A 143 11.49 -20.75 -19.39
N ILE A 144 10.35 -21.41 -19.64
CA ILE A 144 9.02 -20.76 -19.59
C ILE A 144 8.25 -21.36 -18.41
N VAL A 145 7.71 -20.49 -17.55
CA VAL A 145 6.87 -20.87 -16.41
C VAL A 145 5.47 -20.33 -16.66
N THR A 146 4.50 -21.22 -16.76
CA THR A 146 3.09 -20.87 -16.95
C THR A 146 2.32 -20.94 -15.64
N ASN A 147 1.19 -20.20 -15.56
CA ASN A 147 0.34 -20.12 -14.36
C ASN A 147 1.12 -19.67 -13.11
N ALA A 148 2.05 -18.74 -13.29
CA ALA A 148 2.70 -18.06 -12.19
C ALA A 148 1.72 -17.08 -11.52
N ALA A 149 1.75 -17.01 -10.20
CA ALA A 149 1.00 -16.01 -9.44
C ALA A 149 1.84 -14.73 -9.29
N CYS A 150 1.21 -13.58 -9.56
CA CYS A 150 1.88 -12.28 -9.51
C CYS A 150 1.90 -11.71 -8.08
N PRO A 151 3.05 -11.57 -7.43
CA PRO A 151 3.17 -11.04 -6.08
C PRO A 151 3.37 -9.51 -6.08
N LEU A 152 2.50 -8.76 -6.75
CA LEU A 152 2.58 -7.30 -6.78
C LEU A 152 1.44 -6.62 -6.04
N CYS A 153 0.19 -6.91 -6.40
CA CYS A 153 -0.98 -6.31 -5.77
C CYS A 153 -1.98 -7.38 -5.33
N GLY A 154 -2.97 -6.98 -4.52
CA GLY A 154 -3.95 -7.91 -3.95
C GLY A 154 -4.78 -8.72 -4.96
N CYS A 155 -4.69 -8.44 -6.26
CA CYS A 155 -5.33 -9.27 -7.30
C CYS A 155 -4.70 -10.64 -7.44
N LEU A 156 -3.43 -10.84 -7.07
CA LEU A 156 -2.71 -12.11 -7.18
C LEU A 156 -3.06 -12.85 -8.50
N CYS A 157 -2.88 -12.16 -9.64
CA CYS A 157 -3.17 -12.76 -10.95
C CYS A 157 -2.34 -14.04 -11.11
N ASP A 158 -3.01 -15.17 -11.35
CA ASP A 158 -2.42 -16.52 -11.35
C ASP A 158 -2.40 -17.17 -12.75
N ASP A 159 -2.47 -16.35 -13.79
CA ASP A 159 -2.42 -16.70 -15.21
C ASP A 159 -1.21 -16.09 -15.92
N ILE A 160 -0.17 -15.74 -15.17
CA ILE A 160 1.04 -15.13 -15.70
C ILE A 160 1.93 -16.19 -16.34
N GLU A 161 2.51 -15.88 -17.50
CA GLU A 161 3.59 -16.66 -18.09
C GLU A 161 4.90 -15.85 -18.00
N LEU A 162 5.95 -16.48 -17.49
CA LEU A 162 7.27 -15.88 -17.31
C LEU A 162 8.28 -16.54 -18.25
N HIS A 163 8.95 -15.74 -19.07
CA HIS A 163 10.11 -16.16 -19.84
C HIS A 163 11.37 -15.84 -19.06
N ILE A 164 12.21 -16.82 -18.86
CA ILE A 164 13.38 -16.73 -17.99
C ILE A 164 14.61 -17.15 -18.78
N LYS A 165 15.68 -16.39 -18.66
CA LYS A 165 16.98 -16.71 -19.21
C LYS A 165 18.07 -16.49 -18.16
N ASP A 166 18.84 -17.54 -17.88
CA ASP A 166 19.97 -17.50 -16.94
C ASP A 166 19.59 -16.90 -15.56
N GLY A 167 18.37 -17.24 -15.04
CA GLY A 167 17.86 -16.73 -13.78
C GLY A 167 17.34 -15.29 -13.79
N VAL A 168 17.15 -14.71 -14.96
CA VAL A 168 16.55 -13.39 -15.13
C VAL A 168 15.22 -13.52 -15.86
N VAL A 169 14.17 -12.93 -15.36
CA VAL A 169 12.89 -12.83 -16.07
C VAL A 169 13.03 -11.79 -17.18
N THR A 170 12.93 -12.25 -18.43
CA THR A 170 13.14 -11.42 -19.62
C THR A 170 11.83 -10.90 -20.22
N ASP A 171 10.72 -11.62 -20.01
CA ASP A 171 9.39 -11.20 -20.47
C ASP A 171 8.28 -11.75 -19.58
N VAL A 172 7.13 -11.04 -19.55
CA VAL A 172 5.97 -11.33 -18.71
C VAL A 172 4.71 -11.27 -19.56
N VAL A 173 4.22 -12.43 -20.00
CA VAL A 173 2.98 -12.54 -20.76
C VAL A 173 1.79 -12.54 -19.79
N ASN A 174 0.68 -11.91 -20.18
CA ASN A 174 -0.49 -11.65 -19.32
C ASN A 174 -0.18 -10.78 -18.07
N GLY A 175 1.00 -10.17 -17.99
CA GLY A 175 1.33 -9.18 -16.96
C GLY A 175 0.69 -7.81 -17.22
N CYS A 176 0.62 -6.98 -16.19
CA CYS A 176 0.43 -5.55 -16.34
C CYS A 176 1.77 -4.82 -16.20
N THR A 177 1.82 -3.53 -16.53
CA THR A 177 3.05 -2.73 -16.41
C THR A 177 3.69 -2.82 -15.02
N LEU A 178 2.85 -2.85 -13.97
CA LEU A 178 3.34 -2.97 -12.59
C LEU A 178 3.97 -4.35 -12.33
N SER A 179 3.36 -5.43 -12.81
CA SER A 179 3.90 -6.79 -12.63
C SER A 179 5.20 -7.00 -13.42
N SER A 180 5.27 -6.46 -14.63
CA SER A 180 6.51 -6.49 -15.42
C SER A 180 7.63 -5.73 -14.72
N GLY A 181 7.34 -4.56 -14.13
CA GLY A 181 8.30 -3.81 -13.32
C GLY A 181 8.87 -4.61 -12.14
N LYS A 182 8.08 -5.49 -11.52
CA LYS A 182 8.56 -6.38 -10.45
C LYS A 182 9.36 -7.57 -10.99
N PHE A 183 8.75 -8.36 -11.88
CA PHE A 183 9.36 -9.61 -12.34
C PHE A 183 10.66 -9.39 -13.11
N CYS A 184 10.73 -8.33 -13.92
CA CYS A 184 11.93 -7.98 -14.68
C CYS A 184 12.93 -7.13 -13.89
N SER A 185 12.69 -6.88 -12.59
CA SER A 185 13.64 -6.16 -11.75
C SER A 185 14.91 -6.98 -11.54
N ASN A 186 16.07 -6.36 -11.79
CA ASN A 186 17.40 -6.95 -11.66
C ASN A 186 18.28 -6.24 -10.61
N GLY A 187 17.72 -5.30 -9.85
CA GLY A 187 18.40 -4.62 -8.74
C GLY A 187 18.46 -5.45 -7.45
N ARG A 188 18.78 -6.77 -7.59
CA ARG A 188 18.86 -7.72 -6.46
C ARG A 188 20.13 -7.53 -5.66
N MET A 189 20.00 -7.60 -4.33
CA MET A 189 21.13 -7.77 -3.42
C MET A 189 21.36 -9.25 -3.12
N ILE A 190 22.62 -9.64 -2.91
CA ILE A 190 23.01 -11.02 -2.58
C ILE A 190 23.88 -11.12 -1.31
N THR A 191 24.41 -10.00 -0.85
CA THR A 191 25.29 -9.94 0.31
C THR A 191 24.69 -8.99 1.34
N PRO A 192 24.60 -9.36 2.63
CA PRO A 192 24.21 -8.46 3.69
C PRO A 192 25.17 -7.28 3.81
N ILE A 193 24.63 -6.11 4.13
CA ILE A 193 25.42 -4.89 4.37
C ILE A 193 25.10 -4.30 5.74
N GLU A 194 26.15 -3.85 6.42
CA GLU A 194 26.07 -3.16 7.72
C GLU A 194 26.60 -1.73 7.58
N ARG A 195 25.94 -0.78 8.22
CA ARG A 195 26.40 0.61 8.27
C ARG A 195 27.42 0.80 9.39
N ASP A 196 28.63 1.24 9.04
CA ASP A 196 29.70 1.62 9.97
C ASP A 196 29.99 3.12 9.78
N GLY A 197 29.40 3.96 10.63
CA GLY A 197 29.44 5.41 10.48
C GLY A 197 28.80 5.89 9.16
N ASP A 198 29.63 6.46 8.29
CA ASP A 198 29.22 7.01 6.99
C ASP A 198 29.61 6.10 5.81
N VAL A 199 29.81 4.82 6.06
CA VAL A 199 30.12 3.83 5.01
C VAL A 199 29.30 2.55 5.19
N TRP A 200 28.95 1.92 4.07
CA TRP A 200 28.41 0.58 4.05
C TRP A 200 29.54 -0.44 3.96
N ARG A 201 29.46 -1.53 4.73
CA ARG A 201 30.36 -2.68 4.67
C ARG A 201 29.57 -3.94 4.39
N GLU A 202 30.08 -4.75 3.48
CA GLU A 202 29.57 -6.10 3.28
C GLU A 202 29.91 -6.97 4.50
N THR A 203 28.99 -7.88 4.84
CA THR A 203 29.14 -8.87 5.90
C THR A 203 28.57 -10.21 5.44
N ASP A 204 28.78 -11.28 6.19
CA ASP A 204 28.16 -12.56 5.91
C ASP A 204 26.79 -12.72 6.61
N PHE A 205 26.01 -13.72 6.19
CA PHE A 205 24.68 -13.98 6.75
C PHE A 205 24.72 -14.34 8.24
N ASP A 206 25.72 -15.10 8.70
CA ASP A 206 25.82 -15.51 10.11
C ASP A 206 26.08 -14.31 11.03
N ALA A 207 26.99 -13.44 10.61
CA ALA A 207 27.28 -12.19 11.34
C ALA A 207 26.06 -11.24 11.31
N ALA A 208 25.40 -11.09 10.17
CA ALA A 208 24.21 -10.24 10.03
C ALA A 208 23.04 -10.72 10.92
N ILE A 209 22.77 -12.05 10.93
CA ILE A 209 21.73 -12.66 11.75
C ILE A 209 22.02 -12.48 13.23
N LYS A 210 23.26 -12.74 13.66
CA LYS A 210 23.69 -12.55 15.04
C LYS A 210 23.55 -11.08 15.47
N LYS A 211 23.93 -10.15 14.60
CA LYS A 211 23.78 -8.71 14.83
C LYS A 211 22.31 -8.32 14.99
N ALA A 212 21.42 -8.80 14.10
CA ALA A 212 19.99 -8.56 14.19
C ALA A 212 19.41 -9.09 15.51
N ALA A 213 19.74 -10.32 15.90
CA ALA A 213 19.31 -10.93 17.15
C ALA A 213 19.75 -10.11 18.37
N GLN A 214 21.01 -9.67 18.42
CA GLN A 214 21.53 -8.79 19.48
C GLN A 214 20.79 -7.47 19.56
N ILE A 215 20.50 -6.82 18.41
CA ILE A 215 19.73 -5.58 18.36
C ILE A 215 18.36 -5.78 19.02
N PHE A 216 17.65 -6.86 18.67
CA PHE A 216 16.28 -7.07 19.14
C PHE A 216 16.19 -7.53 20.59
N VAL A 217 17.10 -8.38 21.06
CA VAL A 217 17.13 -8.82 22.47
C VAL A 217 17.38 -7.64 23.42
N HIS A 218 18.23 -6.70 23.02
CA HIS A 218 18.59 -5.56 23.88
C HIS A 218 17.69 -4.32 23.68
N ALA A 219 16.74 -4.38 22.72
CA ALA A 219 15.79 -3.30 22.51
C ALA A 219 14.75 -3.24 23.65
N LYS A 220 14.42 -2.02 24.06
CA LYS A 220 13.38 -1.80 25.08
C LYS A 220 11.98 -1.84 24.51
N ARG A 221 11.81 -1.36 23.27
CA ARG A 221 10.54 -1.34 22.54
C ARG A 221 10.77 -1.61 21.06
N PRO A 222 11.06 -2.85 20.68
CA PRO A 222 11.24 -3.20 19.28
C PRO A 222 9.90 -3.13 18.53
N LEU A 223 9.94 -2.62 17.29
CA LEU A 223 8.81 -2.57 16.36
C LEU A 223 9.13 -3.39 15.11
N PHE A 224 8.28 -4.34 14.77
CA PHE A 224 8.36 -5.11 13.52
C PHE A 224 7.26 -4.65 12.58
N TYR A 225 7.64 -4.15 11.40
CA TYR A 225 6.69 -3.53 10.48
C TYR A 225 6.84 -4.03 9.04
N GLY A 226 5.69 -4.16 8.35
CA GLY A 226 5.61 -4.48 6.93
C GLY A 226 4.75 -5.69 6.63
N TRP A 227 5.39 -6.84 6.34
CA TRP A 227 4.82 -8.18 6.18
C TRP A 227 3.98 -8.41 4.92
N ALA A 228 3.35 -7.37 4.37
CA ALA A 228 2.49 -7.51 3.19
C ALA A 228 3.24 -7.82 1.87
N GLY A 229 4.56 -7.76 1.89
CA GLY A 229 5.46 -8.12 0.78
C GLY A 229 6.15 -9.46 0.92
N THR A 230 5.78 -10.30 1.92
CA THR A 230 6.32 -11.63 2.15
C THR A 230 5.24 -12.72 2.22
N SER A 231 5.63 -13.98 2.42
CA SER A 231 4.71 -15.13 2.52
C SER A 231 4.06 -15.24 3.90
N THR A 232 2.95 -15.99 3.99
CA THR A 232 2.30 -16.28 5.29
C THR A 232 3.18 -17.13 6.19
N GLU A 233 4.03 -17.97 5.64
CA GLU A 233 4.99 -18.80 6.36
C GLU A 233 6.01 -17.92 7.10
N ALA A 234 6.57 -16.91 6.43
CA ALA A 234 7.46 -15.94 7.06
C ALA A 234 6.77 -15.08 8.12
N MET A 235 5.49 -14.72 7.89
CA MET A 235 4.69 -13.99 8.90
C MET A 235 4.50 -14.80 10.18
N HIS A 236 4.30 -16.11 10.06
CA HIS A 236 4.18 -17.01 11.21
C HIS A 236 5.43 -16.95 12.10
N VAL A 237 6.60 -17.14 11.51
CA VAL A 237 7.88 -17.06 12.23
C VAL A 237 8.12 -15.67 12.81
N GLY A 238 7.73 -14.62 12.07
CA GLY A 238 7.82 -13.23 12.55
C GLY A 238 6.96 -12.95 13.77
N LEU A 239 5.73 -13.51 13.84
CA LEU A 239 4.86 -13.41 15.01
C LEU A 239 5.44 -14.14 16.21
N GLU A 240 6.02 -15.33 16.01
CA GLU A 240 6.71 -16.08 17.05
C GLU A 240 7.93 -15.30 17.60
N LEU A 241 8.73 -14.71 16.70
CA LEU A 241 9.86 -13.87 17.10
C LEU A 241 9.40 -12.62 17.88
N ALA A 242 8.32 -11.97 17.43
CA ALA A 242 7.77 -10.79 18.10
C ALA A 242 7.26 -11.12 19.53
N GLU A 243 6.58 -12.24 19.71
CA GLU A 243 6.13 -12.73 21.00
C GLU A 243 7.31 -13.07 21.91
N GLU A 244 8.34 -13.75 21.37
CA GLU A 244 9.55 -14.15 22.12
C GLU A 244 10.27 -12.96 22.75
N ILE A 245 10.33 -11.80 22.10
CA ILE A 245 11.04 -10.61 22.58
C ILE A 245 10.12 -9.51 23.15
N GLY A 246 8.80 -9.70 23.11
CA GLY A 246 7.85 -8.68 23.54
C GLY A 246 7.76 -7.48 22.59
N ALA A 247 7.91 -7.69 21.27
CA ALA A 247 7.86 -6.62 20.29
C ALA A 247 6.43 -6.11 20.03
N VAL A 248 6.34 -4.88 19.51
CA VAL A 248 5.15 -4.45 18.79
C VAL A 248 5.27 -4.95 17.34
N MET A 249 4.21 -5.57 16.85
CA MET A 249 4.15 -6.04 15.48
C MET A 249 2.99 -5.37 14.74
N ASP A 250 3.31 -4.62 13.68
CA ASP A 250 2.31 -3.92 12.88
C ASP A 250 2.56 -4.19 11.38
N ASN A 251 1.57 -3.90 10.56
CA ASN A 251 1.66 -4.19 9.14
C ASN A 251 1.09 -3.07 8.26
N CYS A 252 1.31 -3.20 6.93
CA CYS A 252 0.91 -2.19 5.95
C CYS A 252 -0.60 -1.85 5.96
N SER A 253 -1.44 -2.63 6.66
CA SER A 253 -2.86 -2.28 6.81
C SER A 253 -3.06 -1.02 7.62
N SER A 254 -2.25 -0.78 8.65
CA SER A 254 -2.44 0.37 9.56
C SER A 254 -2.44 1.70 8.80
N GLU A 255 -1.52 1.90 7.89
CA GLU A 255 -1.43 3.13 7.07
C GLU A 255 -2.42 3.16 5.89
N CYS A 256 -2.99 2.02 5.51
CA CYS A 256 -3.75 1.85 4.28
C CYS A 256 -5.24 1.58 4.56
N HIS A 257 -5.58 0.34 4.92
CA HIS A 257 -6.92 -0.16 5.16
C HIS A 257 -7.22 -0.49 6.63
N GLY A 258 -6.38 -0.06 7.59
CA GLY A 258 -6.67 -0.15 9.02
C GLY A 258 -8.05 0.44 9.37
N PRO A 259 -8.41 1.64 8.87
CA PRO A 259 -9.76 2.17 9.06
C PRO A 259 -10.88 1.28 8.49
N THR A 260 -10.62 0.53 7.41
CA THR A 260 -11.58 -0.48 6.90
C THR A 260 -11.75 -1.62 7.89
N ILE A 261 -10.65 -2.10 8.46
CA ILE A 261 -10.68 -3.19 9.44
C ILE A 261 -11.46 -2.76 10.69
N MET A 262 -11.23 -1.54 11.19
CA MET A 262 -11.98 -0.98 12.32
C MET A 262 -13.49 -0.92 12.03
N ALA A 263 -13.87 -0.48 10.83
CA ALA A 263 -15.28 -0.47 10.42
C ALA A 263 -15.87 -1.89 10.37
N VAL A 264 -15.12 -2.85 9.82
CA VAL A 264 -15.52 -4.27 9.75
C VAL A 264 -15.68 -4.87 11.15
N GLN A 265 -14.82 -4.53 12.09
CA GLN A 265 -14.94 -4.97 13.49
C GLN A 265 -16.22 -4.43 14.18
N GLU A 266 -16.72 -3.26 13.75
CA GLU A 266 -17.96 -2.69 14.30
C GLU A 266 -19.24 -3.25 13.65
N VAL A 267 -19.24 -3.41 12.30
CA VAL A 267 -20.49 -3.66 11.56
C VAL A 267 -20.44 -4.87 10.63
N GLY A 268 -19.36 -5.64 10.63
CA GLY A 268 -19.19 -6.84 9.80
C GLY A 268 -18.67 -6.52 8.38
N HIS A 269 -18.52 -7.57 7.57
CA HIS A 269 -18.00 -7.49 6.20
C HIS A 269 -18.89 -8.23 5.21
N PRO A 270 -19.68 -7.53 4.40
CA PRO A 270 -20.50 -8.15 3.36
C PRO A 270 -19.63 -8.50 2.13
N GLY A 271 -18.75 -9.50 2.28
CA GLY A 271 -17.77 -9.90 1.27
C GLY A 271 -18.24 -11.04 0.36
N CYS A 272 -17.54 -11.21 -0.76
CA CYS A 272 -17.63 -12.40 -1.62
C CYS A 272 -16.32 -12.59 -2.38
N THR A 273 -16.18 -13.72 -3.08
CA THR A 273 -15.00 -13.94 -3.92
C THR A 273 -15.05 -13.13 -5.21
N LEU A 274 -13.88 -12.79 -5.76
CA LEU A 274 -13.77 -12.14 -7.09
C LEU A 274 -14.39 -13.00 -8.20
N GLY A 275 -14.39 -14.33 -8.03
CA GLY A 275 -15.09 -15.25 -8.92
C GLY A 275 -16.60 -15.06 -8.94
N GLN A 276 -17.23 -14.77 -7.79
CA GLN A 276 -18.65 -14.44 -7.71
C GLN A 276 -18.95 -13.11 -8.40
N ILE A 277 -18.12 -12.09 -8.19
CA ILE A 277 -18.26 -10.78 -8.86
C ILE A 277 -18.15 -10.95 -10.37
N LYS A 278 -17.09 -11.62 -10.85
CA LYS A 278 -16.87 -11.90 -12.26
C LYS A 278 -18.12 -12.51 -12.92
N ASN A 279 -18.72 -13.49 -12.26
CA ASN A 279 -19.83 -14.26 -12.84
C ASN A 279 -21.20 -13.60 -12.69
N ARG A 280 -21.41 -12.73 -11.69
CA ARG A 280 -22.75 -12.30 -11.28
C ARG A 280 -23.00 -10.81 -11.32
N ALA A 281 -21.97 -9.97 -11.03
CA ALA A 281 -22.19 -8.54 -10.84
C ALA A 281 -22.69 -7.85 -12.11
N ASP A 282 -23.83 -7.16 -12.00
CA ASP A 282 -24.44 -6.32 -13.04
C ASP A 282 -24.33 -4.81 -12.70
N VAL A 283 -24.12 -4.47 -11.44
CA VAL A 283 -23.76 -3.12 -11.02
C VAL A 283 -22.43 -3.16 -10.29
N ILE A 284 -21.48 -2.34 -10.74
CA ILE A 284 -20.14 -2.22 -10.15
C ILE A 284 -19.95 -0.78 -9.70
N VAL A 285 -19.57 -0.59 -8.46
CA VAL A 285 -19.28 0.73 -7.87
C VAL A 285 -17.82 0.79 -7.46
N TYR A 286 -17.06 1.71 -8.03
CA TYR A 286 -15.72 2.07 -7.57
C TYR A 286 -15.80 3.36 -6.77
N TRP A 287 -15.46 3.31 -5.49
CA TRP A 287 -15.56 4.46 -4.59
C TRP A 287 -14.23 4.79 -3.94
N GLY A 288 -13.69 5.97 -4.25
CA GLY A 288 -12.41 6.44 -3.74
C GLY A 288 -11.24 5.53 -4.10
N CYS A 289 -11.30 4.89 -5.27
CA CYS A 289 -10.27 3.99 -5.78
C CYS A 289 -10.09 4.13 -7.30
N ASN A 290 -8.83 4.01 -7.74
CA ASN A 290 -8.46 4.03 -9.17
C ASN A 290 -7.78 2.72 -9.54
N PRO A 291 -8.53 1.63 -9.82
CA PRO A 291 -7.95 0.34 -10.15
C PRO A 291 -7.12 0.34 -11.44
N ILE A 292 -7.36 1.24 -12.40
CA ILE A 292 -6.49 1.33 -13.59
C ILE A 292 -5.05 1.64 -13.19
N ALA A 293 -4.83 2.54 -12.23
CA ALA A 293 -3.50 2.88 -11.75
C ALA A 293 -2.95 1.88 -10.73
N ALA A 294 -3.80 1.30 -9.86
CA ALA A 294 -3.35 0.50 -8.72
C ALA A 294 -3.49 -1.02 -8.90
N HIS A 295 -4.46 -1.46 -9.71
CA HIS A 295 -4.82 -2.87 -9.94
C HIS A 295 -5.20 -3.10 -11.41
N PRO A 296 -4.32 -2.84 -12.39
CA PRO A 296 -4.72 -2.70 -13.81
C PRO A 296 -5.51 -3.89 -14.37
N ARG A 297 -5.17 -5.13 -13.99
CA ARG A 297 -5.88 -6.32 -14.46
C ARG A 297 -7.17 -6.65 -13.69
N HIS A 298 -7.48 -5.91 -12.62
CA HIS A 298 -8.72 -6.13 -11.87
C HIS A 298 -9.97 -5.99 -12.75
N LEU A 299 -9.98 -4.95 -13.60
CA LEU A 299 -11.13 -4.66 -14.46
C LEU A 299 -11.36 -5.75 -15.52
N SER A 300 -10.30 -6.21 -16.18
CA SER A 300 -10.38 -7.20 -17.25
C SER A 300 -10.55 -8.62 -16.73
N ARG A 301 -9.99 -8.91 -15.55
CA ARG A 301 -9.95 -10.28 -15.03
C ARG A 301 -11.14 -10.61 -14.12
N TYR A 302 -11.61 -9.65 -13.31
CA TYR A 302 -12.55 -9.95 -12.22
C TYR A 302 -13.82 -9.08 -12.21
N SER A 303 -13.84 -7.94 -12.91
CA SER A 303 -14.94 -6.99 -12.75
C SER A 303 -15.43 -6.41 -14.07
N THR A 304 -15.16 -5.17 -14.39
CA THR A 304 -15.80 -4.37 -15.44
C THR A 304 -15.86 -5.04 -16.82
N PHE A 305 -14.74 -5.59 -17.30
CA PHE A 305 -14.64 -6.17 -18.66
C PHE A 305 -14.68 -7.70 -18.69
N ALA A 306 -14.62 -8.34 -17.52
CA ALA A 306 -14.54 -9.80 -17.44
C ALA A 306 -15.85 -10.46 -17.89
N THR A 307 -15.77 -11.43 -18.81
CA THR A 307 -16.89 -12.32 -19.12
C THR A 307 -17.09 -13.35 -18.00
N GLY A 308 -18.33 -13.79 -17.78
CA GLY A 308 -18.68 -14.73 -16.73
C GLY A 308 -19.98 -15.47 -17.04
N ALA A 309 -20.31 -16.48 -16.24
CA ALA A 309 -21.44 -17.41 -16.50
C ALA A 309 -22.80 -16.71 -16.63
N PHE A 310 -23.01 -15.55 -15.99
CA PHE A 310 -24.23 -14.75 -16.07
C PHE A 310 -23.98 -13.36 -16.66
N ARG A 311 -22.80 -13.12 -17.20
CA ARG A 311 -22.32 -11.85 -17.80
C ARG A 311 -21.48 -12.17 -19.03
N GLU A 312 -22.14 -12.79 -20.02
CA GLU A 312 -21.47 -13.35 -21.19
C GLU A 312 -20.88 -12.24 -22.09
N ASN A 313 -21.51 -11.06 -22.14
CA ASN A 313 -21.05 -9.91 -22.93
C ASN A 313 -20.06 -9.00 -22.14
N GLY A 314 -19.63 -9.40 -20.95
CA GLY A 314 -18.65 -8.66 -20.18
C GLY A 314 -19.11 -7.25 -19.81
N ARG A 315 -18.49 -6.21 -20.38
CA ARG A 315 -18.78 -4.80 -20.08
C ARG A 315 -20.23 -4.41 -20.39
N GLU A 316 -20.81 -4.93 -21.45
CA GLU A 316 -22.16 -4.61 -21.91
C GLU A 316 -23.25 -5.08 -20.95
N ASP A 317 -22.97 -6.12 -20.17
CA ASP A 317 -23.89 -6.64 -19.14
C ASP A 317 -23.79 -5.91 -17.79
N ARG A 318 -23.02 -4.81 -17.71
CA ARG A 318 -22.70 -4.13 -16.44
C ARG A 318 -22.90 -2.63 -16.51
N THR A 319 -23.50 -2.09 -15.45
CA THR A 319 -23.48 -0.65 -15.17
C THR A 319 -22.34 -0.35 -14.20
N VAL A 320 -21.50 0.61 -14.57
CA VAL A 320 -20.33 1.02 -13.77
C VAL A 320 -20.55 2.42 -13.21
N ILE A 321 -20.50 2.54 -11.89
CA ILE A 321 -20.57 3.80 -11.18
C ILE A 321 -19.19 4.08 -10.59
N VAL A 322 -18.67 5.30 -10.76
CA VAL A 322 -17.44 5.74 -10.11
C VAL A 322 -17.73 6.97 -9.26
N VAL A 323 -17.31 6.92 -8.00
CA VAL A 323 -17.39 8.05 -7.06
C VAL A 323 -15.96 8.41 -6.64
N ASP A 324 -15.49 9.57 -7.04
CA ASP A 324 -14.14 10.06 -6.73
C ASP A 324 -14.14 11.59 -6.68
N ILE A 325 -13.09 12.18 -6.11
CA ILE A 325 -12.88 13.64 -6.13
C ILE A 325 -12.29 14.13 -7.45
N ARG A 326 -11.65 13.24 -8.24
CA ARG A 326 -10.99 13.53 -9.51
C ARG A 326 -11.60 12.71 -10.64
N ASP A 327 -11.53 13.23 -11.86
CA ASP A 327 -11.84 12.49 -13.09
C ASP A 327 -10.67 11.56 -13.45
N THR A 328 -10.58 10.43 -12.73
CA THR A 328 -9.51 9.43 -12.90
C THR A 328 -9.71 8.61 -14.17
N GLU A 329 -8.67 7.86 -14.58
CA GLU A 329 -8.76 6.92 -15.71
C GLU A 329 -9.88 5.89 -15.51
N THR A 330 -10.16 5.52 -14.25
CA THR A 330 -11.30 4.65 -13.92
C THR A 330 -12.63 5.40 -14.07
N ALA A 331 -12.69 6.68 -13.71
CA ALA A 331 -13.90 7.50 -13.87
C ALA A 331 -14.31 7.66 -15.34
N LYS A 332 -13.33 7.74 -16.26
CA LYS A 332 -13.56 7.80 -17.72
C LYS A 332 -14.23 6.54 -18.31
N LEU A 333 -14.25 5.43 -17.56
CA LEU A 333 -14.94 4.18 -17.94
C LEU A 333 -16.36 4.05 -17.38
N ALA A 334 -16.79 5.00 -16.54
CA ALA A 334 -18.07 4.94 -15.83
C ALA A 334 -19.25 5.26 -16.76
N ASP A 335 -20.38 4.58 -16.54
CA ASP A 335 -21.70 5.00 -17.05
C ASP A 335 -22.24 6.19 -16.23
N ILE A 336 -21.85 6.24 -14.95
CA ILE A 336 -22.20 7.35 -14.05
C ILE A 336 -20.96 7.72 -13.25
N PHE A 337 -20.42 8.90 -13.49
CA PHE A 337 -19.37 9.48 -12.66
C PHE A 337 -19.99 10.49 -11.68
N VAL A 338 -19.65 10.35 -10.40
CA VAL A 338 -20.09 11.21 -9.31
C VAL A 338 -18.87 11.87 -8.69
N GLN A 339 -18.63 13.13 -9.03
CA GLN A 339 -17.49 13.90 -8.51
C GLN A 339 -17.83 14.50 -7.14
N VAL A 340 -17.53 13.76 -6.08
CA VAL A 340 -17.78 14.18 -4.69
C VAL A 340 -16.75 15.21 -4.23
N LYS A 341 -17.16 16.20 -3.44
CA LYS A 341 -16.19 17.12 -2.80
C LYS A 341 -15.29 16.39 -1.81
N PRO A 342 -14.00 16.76 -1.67
CA PRO A 342 -13.10 16.18 -0.67
C PRO A 342 -13.74 16.14 0.72
N GLY A 343 -13.77 14.95 1.35
CA GLY A 343 -14.37 14.72 2.66
C GLY A 343 -15.90 14.61 2.67
N GLY A 344 -16.55 14.57 1.51
CA GLY A 344 -18.01 14.47 1.37
C GLY A 344 -18.57 13.05 1.39
N ASP A 345 -17.71 12.03 1.42
CA ASP A 345 -18.08 10.62 1.29
C ASP A 345 -19.11 10.17 2.33
N PHE A 346 -18.88 10.50 3.60
CA PHE A 346 -19.80 10.14 4.70
C PHE A 346 -21.21 10.69 4.48
N ALA A 347 -21.33 11.95 4.05
CA ALA A 347 -22.60 12.57 3.80
C ALA A 347 -23.33 11.94 2.61
N LEU A 348 -22.59 11.64 1.53
CA LEU A 348 -23.15 11.01 0.33
C LEU A 348 -23.61 9.57 0.60
N PHE A 349 -22.85 8.77 1.34
CA PHE A 349 -23.28 7.42 1.76
C PHE A 349 -24.59 7.46 2.55
N ASN A 350 -24.71 8.38 3.52
CA ASN A 350 -25.92 8.50 4.32
C ASN A 350 -27.13 9.02 3.50
N ALA A 351 -26.90 9.92 2.54
CA ALA A 351 -27.96 10.37 1.64
C ALA A 351 -28.47 9.23 0.76
N LEU A 352 -27.58 8.45 0.15
CA LEU A 352 -27.95 7.26 -0.62
C LEU A 352 -28.71 6.25 0.25
N ARG A 353 -28.26 6.01 1.48
CA ARG A 353 -28.90 5.10 2.42
C ARG A 353 -30.34 5.57 2.76
N ALA A 354 -30.55 6.87 3.00
CA ALA A 354 -31.89 7.41 3.24
C ALA A 354 -32.81 7.21 2.02
N VAL A 355 -32.28 7.45 0.80
CA VAL A 355 -33.05 7.22 -0.43
C VAL A 355 -33.40 5.74 -0.61
N VAL A 356 -32.48 4.82 -0.34
CA VAL A 356 -32.71 3.36 -0.40
C VAL A 356 -33.80 2.93 0.59
N ARG A 357 -33.92 3.59 1.75
CA ARG A 357 -35.01 3.39 2.72
C ARG A 357 -36.34 3.99 2.31
N GLY A 358 -36.40 4.71 1.18
CA GLY A 358 -37.59 5.41 0.74
C GLY A 358 -37.76 6.83 1.30
N GLU A 359 -36.80 7.33 2.05
CA GLU A 359 -36.82 8.65 2.71
C GLU A 359 -36.33 9.76 1.74
N ARG A 360 -36.93 9.88 0.54
CA ARG A 360 -36.50 10.83 -0.49
C ARG A 360 -36.69 12.30 -0.10
N ASP A 361 -37.72 12.58 0.68
CA ASP A 361 -38.15 13.96 1.03
C ASP A 361 -37.16 14.66 1.98
N VAL A 362 -36.36 13.89 2.73
CA VAL A 362 -35.35 14.45 3.65
C VAL A 362 -34.05 14.85 2.96
N ILE A 363 -33.85 14.51 1.68
CA ILE A 363 -32.63 14.79 0.98
C ILE A 363 -32.60 16.26 0.54
N PRO A 364 -31.60 17.06 0.96
CA PRO A 364 -31.48 18.46 0.53
C PRO A 364 -31.12 18.55 -0.97
N ASP A 365 -31.27 19.73 -1.56
CA ASP A 365 -30.99 19.95 -3.00
C ASP A 365 -29.57 19.60 -3.41
N ASN A 366 -28.61 19.71 -2.48
CA ASN A 366 -27.22 19.38 -2.69
C ASN A 366 -26.62 18.70 -1.46
N VAL A 367 -25.92 17.59 -1.67
CA VAL A 367 -25.14 16.87 -0.64
C VAL A 367 -23.71 16.68 -1.13
N ALA A 368 -22.73 17.21 -0.43
CA ALA A 368 -21.31 17.07 -0.75
C ALA A 368 -20.93 17.49 -2.20
N GLY A 369 -21.64 18.48 -2.75
CA GLY A 369 -21.46 18.94 -4.12
C GLY A 369 -22.34 18.24 -5.15
N ILE A 370 -23.08 17.20 -4.75
CA ILE A 370 -23.93 16.39 -5.64
C ILE A 370 -25.38 16.84 -5.56
N GLU A 371 -25.98 17.09 -6.71
CA GLU A 371 -27.38 17.45 -6.80
C GLU A 371 -28.30 16.27 -6.41
N ARG A 372 -29.43 16.57 -5.78
CA ARG A 372 -30.44 15.61 -5.32
C ARG A 372 -30.87 14.61 -6.40
N ASN A 373 -31.11 15.09 -7.63
CA ASN A 373 -31.54 14.26 -8.77
C ASN A 373 -30.46 13.22 -9.15
N VAL A 374 -29.18 13.55 -9.04
CA VAL A 374 -28.06 12.62 -9.27
C VAL A 374 -28.04 11.55 -8.18
N ILE A 375 -28.25 11.93 -6.91
CA ILE A 375 -28.34 10.99 -5.78
C ILE A 375 -29.48 10.00 -5.99
N PHE A 376 -30.66 10.49 -6.43
CA PHE A 376 -31.80 9.64 -6.74
C PHE A 376 -31.50 8.68 -7.88
N LYS A 377 -30.91 9.18 -8.99
CA LYS A 377 -30.50 8.33 -10.13
C LYS A 377 -29.54 7.23 -9.70
N VAL A 378 -28.53 7.55 -8.90
CA VAL A 378 -27.59 6.56 -8.38
C VAL A 378 -28.30 5.52 -7.52
N ALA A 379 -29.14 5.94 -6.58
CA ALA A 379 -29.89 5.03 -5.71
C ALA A 379 -30.83 4.11 -6.50
N ASP A 380 -31.50 4.63 -7.54
CA ASP A 380 -32.39 3.84 -8.41
C ASP A 380 -31.60 2.77 -9.19
N VAL A 381 -30.40 3.10 -9.69
CA VAL A 381 -29.50 2.13 -10.33
C VAL A 381 -29.04 1.09 -9.32
N LEU A 382 -28.64 1.49 -8.11
CA LEU A 382 -28.27 0.53 -7.07
C LEU A 382 -29.40 -0.43 -6.73
N LEU A 383 -30.63 0.05 -6.61
CA LEU A 383 -31.82 -0.79 -6.32
C LEU A 383 -32.21 -1.71 -7.47
N SER A 384 -31.85 -1.37 -8.72
CA SER A 384 -32.15 -2.20 -9.91
C SER A 384 -31.23 -3.43 -10.07
N ALA A 385 -30.12 -3.48 -9.35
CA ALA A 385 -29.14 -4.57 -9.48
C ALA A 385 -29.72 -5.92 -9.06
N LYS A 386 -29.32 -6.97 -9.74
CA LYS A 386 -29.51 -8.35 -9.31
C LYS A 386 -28.39 -8.83 -8.39
N PHE A 387 -27.17 -8.34 -8.64
CA PHE A 387 -25.99 -8.56 -7.82
C PHE A 387 -25.02 -7.37 -8.02
N GLY A 388 -24.90 -6.52 -7.03
CA GLY A 388 -23.99 -5.39 -7.06
C GLY A 388 -22.69 -5.65 -6.30
N ALA A 389 -21.62 -4.97 -6.70
CA ALA A 389 -20.33 -5.03 -6.04
C ALA A 389 -19.76 -3.62 -5.82
N PHE A 390 -19.49 -3.28 -4.57
CA PHE A 390 -18.71 -2.10 -4.21
C PHE A 390 -17.24 -2.46 -4.09
N PHE A 391 -16.40 -1.65 -4.72
CA PHE A 391 -14.95 -1.63 -4.51
C PHE A 391 -14.57 -0.31 -3.87
N THR A 392 -13.92 -0.37 -2.71
CA THR A 392 -13.50 0.80 -1.96
C THR A 392 -11.99 0.92 -1.89
N GLY A 393 -11.49 2.14 -1.91
CA GLY A 393 -10.05 2.40 -1.87
C GLY A 393 -9.64 3.31 -0.72
N ILE A 394 -8.35 3.67 -0.74
CA ILE A 394 -7.73 4.56 0.24
C ILE A 394 -8.27 5.99 0.19
N GLY A 395 -9.08 6.34 -0.81
CA GLY A 395 -9.84 7.57 -0.83
C GLY A 395 -10.75 7.73 0.39
N LEU A 396 -11.29 6.61 0.91
CA LEU A 396 -12.12 6.60 2.11
C LEU A 396 -11.32 6.56 3.41
N THR A 397 -10.22 5.78 3.44
CA THR A 397 -9.47 5.46 4.67
C THR A 397 -8.43 6.50 5.04
N GLN A 398 -7.91 7.24 4.06
CA GLN A 398 -6.85 8.24 4.23
C GLN A 398 -7.35 9.68 4.14
N SER A 399 -8.68 9.89 4.08
CA SER A 399 -9.34 11.18 4.07
C SER A 399 -10.07 11.44 5.40
N ARG A 400 -10.58 12.66 5.58
CA ARG A 400 -11.39 13.01 6.74
C ARG A 400 -12.58 12.05 6.89
N GLY A 401 -12.78 11.52 8.09
CA GLY A 401 -13.84 10.53 8.40
C GLY A 401 -13.30 9.09 8.52
N LYS A 402 -12.24 8.74 7.75
CA LYS A 402 -11.52 7.45 7.87
C LYS A 402 -12.45 6.24 8.01
N TYR A 403 -12.43 5.53 9.14
CA TYR A 403 -13.27 4.35 9.36
C TYR A 403 -14.79 4.64 9.31
N LYS A 404 -15.21 5.87 9.64
CA LYS A 404 -16.62 6.27 9.55
C LYS A 404 -17.13 6.32 8.12
N ASN A 405 -16.29 6.71 7.16
CA ASN A 405 -16.63 6.65 5.74
C ASN A 405 -16.90 5.22 5.31
N VAL A 406 -15.99 4.31 5.66
CA VAL A 406 -16.10 2.89 5.31
C VAL A 406 -17.31 2.25 6.00
N ARG A 407 -17.52 2.55 7.28
CA ARG A 407 -18.69 2.08 8.04
C ARG A 407 -19.98 2.52 7.35
N ALA A 408 -20.10 3.78 6.96
CA ALA A 408 -21.30 4.28 6.24
C ALA A 408 -21.48 3.56 4.89
N GLY A 409 -20.38 3.21 4.20
CA GLY A 409 -20.43 2.40 2.99
C GLY A 409 -20.93 0.97 3.24
N ILE A 410 -20.45 0.32 4.30
CA ILE A 410 -20.94 -1.01 4.73
C ILE A 410 -22.43 -0.94 5.11
N GLU A 411 -22.83 0.07 5.87
CA GLU A 411 -24.23 0.28 6.26
C GLU A 411 -25.15 0.56 5.07
N LEU A 412 -24.66 1.21 4.00
CA LEU A 412 -25.40 1.35 2.73
C LEU A 412 -25.56 -0.01 2.05
N VAL A 413 -24.48 -0.81 1.98
CA VAL A 413 -24.53 -2.17 1.40
C VAL A 413 -25.48 -3.06 2.19
N ASP A 414 -25.49 -2.94 3.50
CA ASP A 414 -26.42 -3.66 4.39
C ASP A 414 -27.88 -3.28 4.13
N GLU A 415 -28.17 -1.99 3.92
CA GLU A 415 -29.49 -1.53 3.56
C GLU A 415 -29.92 -2.04 2.17
N LEU A 416 -29.01 -2.00 1.19
CA LEU A 416 -29.24 -2.56 -0.15
C LEU A 416 -29.53 -4.06 -0.12
N ASN A 417 -28.90 -4.82 0.79
CA ASN A 417 -29.12 -6.25 0.97
C ASN A 417 -30.53 -6.62 1.51
N ARG A 418 -31.30 -5.64 1.94
CA ARG A 418 -32.74 -5.83 2.25
C ARG A 418 -33.61 -5.87 0.99
N HIS A 419 -33.13 -5.34 -0.12
CA HIS A 419 -33.84 -5.22 -1.39
C HIS A 419 -33.29 -6.13 -2.47
N THR A 420 -31.98 -6.28 -2.56
CA THR A 420 -31.26 -7.05 -3.58
C THR A 420 -29.99 -7.65 -2.97
N LYS A 421 -28.93 -7.93 -3.75
CA LYS A 421 -27.67 -8.51 -3.26
C LYS A 421 -26.52 -7.60 -3.58
N TYR A 422 -25.78 -7.19 -2.55
CA TYR A 422 -24.58 -6.39 -2.67
C TYR A 422 -23.44 -6.91 -1.81
N THR A 423 -22.23 -6.69 -2.28
CA THR A 423 -20.99 -6.97 -1.55
C THR A 423 -20.08 -5.76 -1.55
N LEU A 424 -19.16 -5.69 -0.59
CA LEU A 424 -18.13 -4.66 -0.52
C LEU A 424 -16.77 -5.33 -0.41
N THR A 425 -15.82 -4.90 -1.25
CA THR A 425 -14.46 -5.42 -1.30
C THR A 425 -13.46 -4.25 -1.27
N PRO A 426 -12.59 -4.13 -0.27
CA PRO A 426 -11.53 -3.14 -0.27
C PRO A 426 -10.43 -3.51 -1.28
N LEU A 427 -10.02 -2.56 -2.13
CA LEU A 427 -8.92 -2.75 -3.07
C LEU A 427 -7.58 -2.53 -2.38
N ARG A 428 -7.03 -3.60 -1.77
CA ARG A 428 -5.77 -3.58 -1.03
C ARG A 428 -4.57 -3.57 -1.99
N GLY A 429 -3.60 -2.69 -1.73
CA GLY A 429 -2.49 -2.43 -2.64
C GLY A 429 -1.43 -3.52 -2.66
N HIS A 430 -0.82 -3.85 -1.53
CA HIS A 430 0.20 -4.90 -1.45
C HIS A 430 -0.41 -6.29 -1.64
N TRP A 431 0.36 -7.19 -2.24
CA TRP A 431 -0.13 -8.49 -2.73
C TRP A 431 -0.60 -9.46 -1.62
N ASN A 432 -0.03 -9.39 -0.42
CA ASN A 432 -0.37 -10.28 0.69
C ASN A 432 -0.89 -9.54 1.94
N VAL A 433 -1.48 -8.37 1.78
CA VAL A 433 -2.10 -7.64 2.91
C VAL A 433 -3.22 -8.45 3.55
N ASP A 434 -4.01 -9.17 2.76
CA ASP A 434 -5.07 -10.01 3.29
C ASP A 434 -4.50 -11.18 4.09
N GLY A 435 -3.46 -11.84 3.57
CA GLY A 435 -2.74 -12.89 4.28
C GLY A 435 -2.13 -12.39 5.59
N THR A 436 -1.59 -11.18 5.60
CA THR A 436 -1.07 -10.57 6.84
C THR A 436 -2.17 -10.44 7.89
N ASN A 437 -3.33 -9.87 7.51
CA ASN A 437 -4.45 -9.73 8.44
C ASN A 437 -4.98 -11.08 8.93
N GLN A 438 -5.04 -12.10 8.04
CA GLN A 438 -5.46 -13.45 8.40
C GLN A 438 -4.48 -14.09 9.40
N MET A 439 -3.16 -14.05 9.11
CA MET A 439 -2.14 -14.67 9.98
C MET A 439 -2.09 -13.98 11.35
N PHE A 440 -2.10 -12.64 11.38
CA PHE A 440 -2.15 -11.89 12.65
C PHE A 440 -3.42 -12.22 13.44
N SER A 441 -4.58 -12.27 12.79
CA SER A 441 -5.84 -12.63 13.47
C SER A 441 -5.85 -14.07 13.99
N MET A 442 -5.29 -15.02 13.23
CA MET A 442 -5.27 -16.44 13.62
C MET A 442 -4.32 -16.70 14.80
N ILE A 443 -3.18 -16.01 14.87
CA ILE A 443 -2.14 -16.26 15.88
C ILE A 443 -2.31 -15.32 17.07
N ALA A 444 -2.45 -14.00 16.84
CA ALA A 444 -2.51 -12.99 17.90
C ALA A 444 -3.94 -12.58 18.29
N GLY A 445 -4.96 -12.98 17.54
CA GLY A 445 -6.35 -12.59 17.76
C GLY A 445 -6.74 -11.23 17.20
N TYR A 446 -5.78 -10.47 16.62
CA TYR A 446 -6.00 -9.13 16.08
C TYR A 446 -5.28 -8.95 14.73
N PRO A 447 -5.84 -8.20 13.78
CA PRO A 447 -5.38 -8.19 12.38
C PRO A 447 -4.15 -7.31 12.11
N TYR A 448 -3.76 -6.40 12.99
CA TYR A 448 -2.61 -5.48 12.88
C TYR A 448 -2.36 -4.78 14.22
N ALA A 449 -1.31 -3.99 14.36
CA ALA A 449 -1.00 -3.15 15.53
C ALA A 449 -1.01 -3.94 16.87
N VAL A 450 -0.34 -5.08 16.89
CA VAL A 450 -0.30 -6.03 18.01
C VAL A 450 0.93 -5.75 18.89
N ASP A 451 0.74 -5.56 20.19
CA ASP A 451 1.82 -5.29 21.16
C ASP A 451 1.94 -6.47 22.13
N TYR A 452 3.10 -7.13 22.15
CA TYR A 452 3.42 -8.25 23.03
C TYR A 452 4.21 -7.83 24.30
N SER A 453 4.56 -6.54 24.43
CA SER A 453 5.45 -6.05 25.52
C SER A 453 4.92 -6.28 26.94
N ARG A 454 3.63 -6.57 27.08
CA ARG A 454 2.97 -6.77 28.38
C ARG A 454 2.80 -8.25 28.77
N GLY A 455 3.36 -9.18 27.98
CA GLY A 455 3.18 -10.63 28.18
C GLY A 455 1.80 -11.17 27.79
N ILE A 456 0.85 -10.29 27.49
CA ILE A 456 -0.44 -10.58 26.86
C ILE A 456 -0.61 -9.65 25.65
N VAL A 457 -1.31 -10.12 24.65
CA VAL A 457 -1.55 -9.35 23.43
C VAL A 457 -2.38 -8.11 23.75
N HIS A 458 -1.89 -6.94 23.34
CA HIS A 458 -2.57 -5.67 23.43
C HIS A 458 -2.80 -5.10 22.02
N TYR A 459 -4.03 -4.66 21.73
CA TYR A 459 -4.44 -4.10 20.46
C TYR A 459 -5.14 -2.76 20.67
N ASN A 460 -4.49 -1.70 20.23
CA ASN A 460 -5.04 -0.34 20.30
C ASN A 460 -4.48 0.53 19.15
N PRO A 461 -5.07 0.51 17.95
CA PRO A 461 -4.67 1.40 16.86
C PRO A 461 -4.62 2.86 17.31
N GLY A 462 -3.56 3.59 16.94
CA GLY A 462 -3.26 4.93 17.45
C GLY A 462 -2.32 4.94 18.67
N GLU A 463 -2.13 3.79 19.33
CA GLU A 463 -1.09 3.58 20.35
C GLU A 463 -0.08 2.53 19.91
N THR A 464 -0.58 1.42 19.38
CA THR A 464 0.23 0.25 18.99
C THR A 464 0.51 0.18 17.49
N SER A 465 0.05 1.16 16.71
CA SER A 465 0.34 1.25 15.26
C SER A 465 1.68 1.90 14.99
N GLY A 466 2.37 1.42 13.95
CA GLY A 466 3.76 1.77 13.64
C GLY A 466 4.00 3.27 13.44
N VAL A 467 3.12 3.98 12.71
CA VAL A 467 3.24 5.43 12.53
C VAL A 467 3.15 6.17 13.86
N ASP A 468 2.21 5.78 14.74
CA ASP A 468 2.01 6.42 16.04
C ASP A 468 3.20 6.21 16.98
N ILE A 469 3.73 4.97 17.05
CA ILE A 469 4.92 4.63 17.86
C ILE A 469 6.14 5.40 17.37
N LEU A 470 6.37 5.48 16.07
CA LEU A 470 7.50 6.19 15.48
C LEU A 470 7.36 7.72 15.61
N THR A 471 6.15 8.26 15.47
CA THR A 471 5.89 9.70 15.69
C THR A 471 6.16 10.10 17.15
N LYS A 472 5.78 9.25 18.09
CA LYS A 472 6.05 9.44 19.53
C LYS A 472 7.49 9.09 19.93
N LYS A 473 8.30 8.54 19.00
CA LYS A 473 9.69 8.10 19.24
C LYS A 473 9.80 7.04 20.34
N GLU A 474 8.83 6.16 20.43
CA GLU A 474 8.80 5.11 21.45
C GLU A 474 9.65 3.89 21.06
N ALA A 475 9.79 3.58 19.75
CA ALA A 475 10.64 2.49 19.30
C ALA A 475 12.13 2.86 19.35
N ASP A 476 12.97 1.92 19.80
CA ASP A 476 14.44 2.04 19.82
C ASP A 476 15.14 1.03 18.88
N ALA A 477 14.40 0.05 18.38
CA ALA A 477 14.82 -0.84 17.29
C ALA A 477 13.65 -1.15 16.36
N VAL A 478 13.91 -1.29 15.07
CA VAL A 478 12.86 -1.59 14.08
C VAL A 478 13.32 -2.66 13.10
N LEU A 479 12.47 -3.65 12.86
CA LEU A 479 12.55 -4.56 11.73
C LEU A 479 11.59 -4.09 10.64
N ILE A 480 12.10 -3.88 9.42
CA ILE A 480 11.31 -3.58 8.22
C ILE A 480 11.41 -4.80 7.29
N ILE A 481 10.28 -5.38 6.91
CA ILE A 481 10.24 -6.56 6.04
C ILE A 481 9.16 -6.44 4.95
N GLY A 482 9.56 -6.68 3.68
CA GLY A 482 8.65 -6.67 2.54
C GLY A 482 7.87 -5.37 2.36
N THR A 483 8.45 -4.23 2.75
CA THR A 483 7.89 -2.88 2.60
C THR A 483 9.00 -1.84 2.61
N ASP A 484 8.66 -0.58 2.29
CA ASP A 484 9.62 0.52 2.22
C ASP A 484 9.11 1.75 2.97
N LEU A 485 9.42 1.86 4.26
CA LEU A 485 9.00 2.96 5.11
C LEU A 485 9.60 4.31 4.69
N GLY A 486 10.80 4.31 4.11
CA GLY A 486 11.40 5.52 3.53
C GLY A 486 10.54 6.16 2.45
N ALA A 487 9.80 5.33 1.70
CA ALA A 487 8.88 5.79 0.64
C ALA A 487 7.43 5.97 1.11
N HIS A 488 7.03 5.45 2.28
CA HIS A 488 5.62 5.41 2.68
C HIS A 488 5.29 6.28 3.90
N PHE A 489 6.25 6.48 4.81
CA PHE A 489 5.99 7.13 6.09
C PHE A 489 6.30 8.63 6.08
N PRO A 490 5.65 9.43 6.96
CA PRO A 490 5.99 10.83 7.16
C PRO A 490 7.47 11.03 7.48
N HIS A 491 8.10 12.10 6.96
CA HIS A 491 9.54 12.32 7.15
C HIS A 491 9.98 12.41 8.61
N GLU A 492 9.13 12.89 9.52
CA GLU A 492 9.46 12.92 10.95
C GLU A 492 9.68 11.51 11.53
N THR A 493 8.89 10.52 11.07
CA THR A 493 9.05 9.12 11.48
C THR A 493 10.26 8.48 10.80
N VAL A 494 10.52 8.79 9.54
CA VAL A 494 11.69 8.32 8.79
C VAL A 494 12.98 8.87 9.41
N LYS A 495 12.98 10.13 9.85
CA LYS A 495 14.11 10.72 10.58
C LYS A 495 14.39 9.99 11.90
N HIS A 496 13.34 9.56 12.61
CA HIS A 496 13.51 8.75 13.81
C HIS A 496 14.11 7.38 13.48
N LEU A 497 13.59 6.70 12.43
CA LEU A 497 14.15 5.42 11.95
C LEU A 497 15.64 5.51 11.63
N ALA A 498 16.10 6.59 10.99
CA ALA A 498 17.51 6.80 10.69
C ALA A 498 18.39 6.97 11.95
N SER A 499 17.80 7.38 13.09
CA SER A 499 18.52 7.62 14.35
C SER A 499 18.59 6.40 15.29
N ILE A 500 17.83 5.34 15.03
CA ILE A 500 17.75 4.14 15.85
C ILE A 500 18.29 2.91 15.13
N ASN A 501 18.26 1.74 15.78
CA ASN A 501 18.68 0.48 15.18
C ASN A 501 17.59 -0.04 14.21
N THR A 502 17.70 0.27 12.93
CA THR A 502 16.79 -0.19 11.88
C THR A 502 17.42 -1.31 11.08
N VAL A 503 16.75 -2.45 11.03
CA VAL A 503 17.11 -3.64 10.24
C VAL A 503 16.11 -3.80 9.11
N VAL A 504 16.60 -3.99 7.88
CA VAL A 504 15.78 -4.25 6.69
C VAL A 504 16.00 -5.68 6.23
N ILE A 505 14.92 -6.41 5.96
CA ILE A 505 14.93 -7.70 5.25
C ILE A 505 14.16 -7.50 3.95
N ASP A 506 14.86 -7.46 2.83
CA ASP A 506 14.26 -7.23 1.51
C ASP A 506 15.18 -7.76 0.39
N PRO A 507 14.65 -8.35 -0.69
CA PRO A 507 15.48 -8.77 -1.84
C PRO A 507 16.08 -7.61 -2.64
N PHE A 508 15.55 -6.40 -2.50
CA PHE A 508 15.92 -5.24 -3.28
C PHE A 508 16.37 -4.08 -2.39
N ILE A 509 17.18 -3.21 -2.98
CA ILE A 509 17.48 -1.93 -2.36
C ILE A 509 16.23 -1.04 -2.35
N SER A 510 16.06 -0.27 -1.28
CA SER A 510 14.92 0.63 -1.12
C SER A 510 15.33 1.92 -0.40
N LEU A 511 14.44 2.89 -0.30
CA LEU A 511 14.71 4.08 0.50
C LEU A 511 14.84 3.76 2.00
N SER A 512 14.25 2.65 2.45
CA SER A 512 14.47 2.12 3.80
C SER A 512 15.89 1.60 4.01
N THR A 513 16.56 1.10 2.97
CA THR A 513 17.97 0.73 3.04
C THR A 513 18.83 1.93 3.42
N ALA A 514 18.56 3.10 2.83
CA ALA A 514 19.33 4.31 3.13
C ALA A 514 19.35 4.68 4.60
N ILE A 515 18.25 4.44 5.31
CA ILE A 515 18.10 4.79 6.75
C ILE A 515 18.41 3.62 7.69
N ALA A 516 18.68 2.42 7.16
CA ALA A 516 18.98 1.24 7.96
C ALA A 516 20.38 1.25 8.57
N LYS A 517 20.58 0.41 9.60
CA LYS A 517 21.89 0.04 10.14
C LYS A 517 22.36 -1.32 9.61
N LEU A 518 21.42 -2.15 9.19
CA LEU A 518 21.66 -3.48 8.65
C LEU A 518 20.63 -3.79 7.57
N HIS A 519 21.06 -4.31 6.42
CA HIS A 519 20.18 -4.86 5.39
C HIS A 519 20.58 -6.31 5.11
N ILE A 520 19.63 -7.22 5.24
CA ILE A 520 19.79 -8.65 4.97
C ILE A 520 18.98 -8.99 3.72
N PRO A 521 19.63 -9.30 2.60
CA PRO A 521 18.95 -9.68 1.36
C PRO A 521 18.37 -11.09 1.45
N VAL A 522 17.25 -11.30 0.76
CA VAL A 522 16.52 -12.56 0.75
C VAL A 522 16.07 -12.95 -0.66
N ALA A 523 15.62 -14.18 -0.83
CA ALA A 523 14.93 -14.62 -2.03
C ALA A 523 13.57 -13.90 -2.16
N ALA A 524 13.17 -13.58 -3.38
CA ALA A 524 11.92 -12.87 -3.68
C ALA A 524 10.79 -13.88 -3.93
N VAL A 525 9.71 -13.80 -3.16
CA VAL A 525 8.54 -14.67 -3.34
C VAL A 525 7.94 -14.48 -4.73
N GLY A 526 7.68 -15.59 -5.43
CA GLY A 526 7.19 -15.63 -6.81
C GLY A 526 8.28 -15.50 -7.88
N ILE A 527 9.53 -15.26 -7.48
CA ILE A 527 10.70 -15.21 -8.36
C ILE A 527 11.61 -16.40 -8.05
N ASP A 528 12.29 -16.38 -6.94
CA ASP A 528 13.24 -17.43 -6.50
C ASP A 528 12.91 -18.02 -5.12
N ALA A 529 11.86 -17.53 -4.46
CA ALA A 529 11.19 -18.17 -3.32
C ALA A 529 9.73 -18.46 -3.64
N GLU A 530 9.14 -19.39 -2.92
CA GLU A 530 7.72 -19.71 -2.97
C GLU A 530 7.06 -19.49 -1.60
N GLY A 531 5.72 -19.47 -1.55
CA GLY A 531 4.98 -19.34 -0.31
C GLY A 531 3.50 -19.12 -0.55
N THR A 532 2.74 -19.00 0.51
CA THR A 532 1.29 -18.77 0.46
C THR A 532 0.98 -17.28 0.58
N ALA A 533 0.02 -16.83 -0.22
CA ALA A 533 -0.56 -15.49 -0.14
C ALA A 533 -2.09 -15.56 -0.21
N TYR A 534 -2.75 -14.56 0.37
CA TYR A 534 -4.19 -14.43 0.26
C TYR A 534 -4.56 -13.29 -0.68
N ARG A 535 -5.34 -13.62 -1.72
CA ARG A 535 -5.92 -12.63 -2.62
C ARG A 535 -6.88 -11.71 -1.83
N LEU A 536 -7.08 -10.49 -2.29
CA LEU A 536 -7.87 -9.46 -1.61
C LEU A 536 -9.33 -9.85 -1.26
N ASP A 537 -9.78 -11.02 -1.70
CA ASP A 537 -11.08 -11.63 -1.39
C ASP A 537 -10.96 -12.86 -0.45
N GLY A 538 -9.82 -13.01 0.23
CA GLY A 538 -9.58 -14.06 1.21
C GLY A 538 -9.25 -15.44 0.64
N VAL A 539 -9.02 -15.55 -0.68
CA VAL A 539 -8.67 -16.84 -1.31
C VAL A 539 -7.16 -17.09 -1.20
N PRO A 540 -6.71 -18.17 -0.54
CA PRO A 540 -5.30 -18.51 -0.47
C PRO A 540 -4.79 -18.99 -1.84
N ILE A 541 -3.61 -18.54 -2.23
CA ILE A 541 -2.94 -18.88 -3.48
C ILE A 541 -1.51 -19.27 -3.15
N HIS A 542 -1.07 -20.41 -3.66
CA HIS A 542 0.33 -20.80 -3.61
C HIS A 542 1.11 -20.04 -4.70
N VAL A 543 1.99 -19.14 -4.27
CA VAL A 543 2.87 -18.36 -5.14
C VAL A 543 4.14 -19.18 -5.37
N LYS A 544 4.20 -19.87 -6.51
CA LYS A 544 5.33 -20.72 -6.89
C LYS A 544 6.54 -19.88 -7.27
N LYS A 545 7.73 -20.38 -6.95
CA LYS A 545 8.98 -19.79 -7.50
C LYS A 545 9.13 -20.06 -8.99
N ALA A 546 9.62 -19.06 -9.71
CA ALA A 546 9.86 -19.15 -11.15
C ALA A 546 11.13 -19.95 -11.47
N PHE A 547 12.18 -19.79 -10.66
CA PHE A 547 13.43 -20.55 -10.74
C PHE A 547 14.02 -20.76 -9.34
N HIS A 548 15.08 -21.56 -9.25
CA HIS A 548 15.83 -21.78 -8.02
C HIS A 548 17.00 -20.81 -7.91
N SER A 549 17.27 -20.34 -6.69
CA SER A 549 18.54 -19.73 -6.27
C SER A 549 18.92 -20.26 -4.89
N ASP A 550 20.19 -20.09 -4.50
CA ASP A 550 20.67 -20.44 -3.15
C ASP A 550 20.46 -19.29 -2.14
N MET A 551 19.71 -18.24 -2.51
CA MET A 551 19.36 -17.17 -1.59
C MET A 551 18.39 -17.69 -0.52
N PRO A 552 18.60 -17.35 0.76
CA PRO A 552 17.67 -17.72 1.83
C PRO A 552 16.33 -16.97 1.68
N SER A 553 15.23 -17.63 2.00
CA SER A 553 13.91 -16.97 2.07
C SER A 553 13.78 -16.12 3.35
N ASP A 554 12.76 -15.23 3.38
CA ASP A 554 12.38 -14.48 4.57
C ASP A 554 12.17 -15.39 5.79
N GLU A 555 11.46 -16.50 5.58
CA GLU A 555 11.17 -17.51 6.61
C GLU A 555 12.46 -18.09 7.22
N VAL A 556 13.44 -18.43 6.38
CA VAL A 556 14.74 -18.98 6.82
C VAL A 556 15.53 -17.96 7.63
N ILE A 557 15.60 -16.71 7.17
CA ILE A 557 16.30 -15.64 7.88
C ILE A 557 15.65 -15.35 9.23
N LEU A 558 14.32 -15.20 9.27
CA LEU A 558 13.58 -14.97 10.51
C LEU A 558 13.73 -16.14 11.50
N GLY A 559 13.67 -17.40 11.02
CA GLY A 559 13.86 -18.59 11.85
C GLY A 559 15.25 -18.62 12.49
N ARG A 560 16.30 -18.29 11.72
CA ARG A 560 17.66 -18.21 12.25
C ARG A 560 17.85 -17.06 13.25
N ILE A 561 17.19 -15.91 13.03
CA ILE A 561 17.20 -14.80 14.00
C ILE A 561 16.52 -15.25 15.29
N LEU A 562 15.38 -15.94 15.22
CA LEU A 562 14.65 -16.48 16.38
C LEU A 562 15.52 -17.48 17.18
N GLU A 563 16.18 -18.40 16.49
CA GLU A 563 17.10 -19.36 17.13
C GLU A 563 18.23 -18.63 17.86
N GLU A 564 18.83 -17.61 17.25
CA GLU A 564 19.91 -16.84 17.86
C GLU A 564 19.43 -15.98 19.03
N VAL A 565 18.23 -15.40 18.96
CA VAL A 565 17.55 -14.70 20.07
C VAL A 565 17.39 -15.64 21.27
N ARG A 566 16.92 -16.87 21.05
CA ARG A 566 16.74 -17.87 22.13
C ARG A 566 18.06 -18.27 22.77
N LYS A 567 19.16 -18.39 22.01
CA LYS A 567 20.50 -18.64 22.55
C LYS A 567 20.99 -17.51 23.43
N ILE A 568 20.91 -16.26 22.94
CA ILE A 568 21.32 -15.08 23.70
C ILE A 568 20.56 -15.00 25.02
N LYS A 569 19.23 -15.14 24.98
CA LYS A 569 18.40 -15.11 26.20
C LYS A 569 18.76 -16.23 27.18
N ALA A 570 19.06 -17.42 26.69
CA ALA A 570 19.49 -18.54 27.54
C ALA A 570 20.85 -18.29 28.20
N GLU A 571 21.81 -17.69 27.47
CA GLU A 571 23.12 -17.32 27.98
C GLU A 571 23.05 -16.19 29.05
N GLU A 572 22.16 -15.21 28.87
CA GLU A 572 21.95 -14.10 29.79
C GLU A 572 21.14 -14.47 31.04
N ALA A 573 20.38 -15.58 30.99
CA ALA A 573 19.63 -16.09 32.14
C ALA A 573 20.48 -16.92 33.14
N VAL A 574 21.74 -17.29 32.78
CA VAL A 574 22.72 -18.03 33.58
C VAL A 574 23.62 -17.06 34.34
#